data_f4609ef205d5ef8ee3899f9259a70b3e
#
_entry.id   f4609ef205d5ef8ee3899f9259a70b3e
#
_cell.length_a   1.000
_cell.length_b   1.000
_cell.length_c   1.000
_cell.angle_alpha   90.00
_cell.angle_beta   90.00
_cell.angle_gamma   90.00
#
_symmetry.space_group_name_H-M   'P 1'
#
loop_
_entity.id
_entity.type
_entity.pdbx_description
1 polymer ?
#
loop_
_entity_poly.entity_id
_entity_poly.type
_entity_poly.pdbx_seq_one_letter_code
_entity_poly.pdbx_strand_id
1 'polypeptide(L)'
;TPAQRQSYMSRLSGPIMDRIDIQLYMEMVSPEKLVNRVREESSADVAARVLAARDIQMERFAGTEVFVNAEMTNSMMEHFCRLSSECREIMERMTESMGLSARAYGRILKIARTIADLDAVRDGLSQPGNISPEHLLEAAGFRFLDRFRGI
;
A
#
# COMPACT_ATOMS: atom_id res chain seq x y z
N THR A 1 -21.50 -8.94 17.03
CA THR A 1 -20.78 -8.87 18.32
C THR A 1 -19.27 -9.05 18.09
N PRO A 2 -18.37 -8.62 19.02
CA PRO A 2 -16.92 -8.87 18.91
C PRO A 2 -16.60 -10.36 18.71
N ALA A 3 -17.30 -11.26 19.39
CA ALA A 3 -17.12 -12.70 19.25
C ALA A 3 -17.47 -13.21 17.83
N GLN A 4 -18.50 -12.67 17.20
CA GLN A 4 -18.84 -13.02 15.81
C GLN A 4 -17.78 -12.53 14.82
N ARG A 5 -17.21 -11.33 15.04
CA ARG A 5 -16.10 -10.83 14.23
C ARG A 5 -14.86 -11.70 14.37
N GLN A 6 -14.51 -12.07 15.59
CA GLN A 6 -13.38 -12.96 15.86
C GLN A 6 -13.57 -14.35 15.26
N SER A 7 -14.77 -14.93 15.35
CA SER A 7 -15.11 -16.19 14.68
C SER A 7 -15.04 -16.11 13.16
N TYR A 8 -15.41 -14.97 12.57
CA TYR A 8 -15.27 -14.75 11.12
C TYR A 8 -13.79 -14.60 10.72
N MET A 9 -13.03 -13.80 11.48
CA MET A 9 -11.61 -13.58 11.23
C MET A 9 -10.77 -14.85 11.39
N SER A 10 -11.13 -15.75 12.33
CA SER A 10 -10.44 -17.03 12.53
C SER A 10 -10.54 -17.98 11.32
N ARG A 11 -11.51 -17.76 10.42
CA ARG A 11 -11.64 -18.53 9.17
C ARG A 11 -10.65 -18.06 8.08
N LEU A 12 -10.07 -16.87 8.23
CA LEU A 12 -9.06 -16.37 7.33
C LEU A 12 -7.69 -16.89 7.76
N SER A 13 -7.16 -17.86 7.01
CA SER A 13 -5.85 -18.41 7.31
C SER A 13 -4.74 -17.38 7.13
N GLY A 14 -3.67 -17.49 7.94
CA GLY A 14 -2.49 -16.63 7.80
C GLY A 14 -1.97 -16.52 6.36
N PRO A 15 -1.81 -17.65 5.62
CA PRO A 15 -1.38 -17.64 4.23
C PRO A 15 -2.30 -16.87 3.27
N ILE A 16 -3.60 -16.84 3.51
CA ILE A 16 -4.54 -16.03 2.71
C ILE A 16 -4.32 -14.55 3.00
N MET A 17 -4.24 -14.17 4.28
CA MET A 17 -4.01 -12.79 4.68
C MET A 17 -2.67 -12.25 4.16
N ASP A 18 -1.64 -13.10 4.09
CA ASP A 18 -0.36 -12.74 3.50
C ASP A 18 -0.43 -12.49 1.99
N ARG A 19 -1.46 -12.96 1.30
CA ARG A 19 -1.67 -12.72 -0.12
C ARG A 19 -2.49 -11.47 -0.43
N ILE A 20 -3.19 -10.93 0.56
CA ILE A 20 -3.95 -9.68 0.43
C ILE A 20 -2.99 -8.51 0.64
N ASP A 21 -2.84 -7.66 -0.36
CA ASP A 21 -1.91 -6.53 -0.33
C ASP A 21 -2.47 -5.35 0.47
N ILE A 22 -3.75 -5.03 0.28
CA ILE A 22 -4.42 -3.87 0.85
C ILE A 22 -5.62 -4.34 1.68
N GLN A 23 -5.68 -3.90 2.93
CA GLN A 23 -6.76 -4.14 3.86
C GLN A 23 -7.34 -2.79 4.28
N LEU A 24 -8.63 -2.59 4.08
CA LEU A 24 -9.30 -1.34 4.40
C LEU A 24 -10.40 -1.57 5.44
N TYR A 25 -10.47 -0.66 6.41
CA TYR A 25 -11.60 -0.56 7.30
C TYR A 25 -12.61 0.42 6.72
N MET A 26 -13.82 -0.07 6.45
CA MET A 26 -14.91 0.76 5.94
C MET A 26 -15.80 1.19 7.09
N GLU A 27 -15.88 2.48 7.33
CA GLU A 27 -16.81 3.06 8.30
C GLU A 27 -18.21 3.20 7.70
N MET A 28 -19.22 3.18 8.58
CA MET A 28 -20.59 3.48 8.17
C MET A 28 -20.69 4.94 7.74
N VAL A 29 -21.35 5.17 6.60
CA VAL A 29 -21.64 6.53 6.14
C VAL A 29 -22.62 7.18 7.12
N SER A 30 -22.27 8.37 7.63
CA SER A 30 -23.16 9.09 8.55
C SER A 30 -24.45 9.52 7.83
N PRO A 31 -25.60 9.54 8.54
CA PRO A 31 -26.86 10.00 7.97
C PRO A 31 -26.78 11.40 7.33
N GLU A 32 -25.98 12.29 7.91
CA GLU A 32 -25.75 13.64 7.37
C GLU A 32 -25.10 13.61 5.99
N LYS A 33 -24.08 12.75 5.77
CA LYS A 33 -23.44 12.57 4.46
C LYS A 33 -24.38 11.94 3.43
N LEU A 34 -25.34 11.13 3.87
CA LEU A 34 -26.35 10.55 2.97
C LEU A 34 -27.37 11.59 2.51
N VAL A 35 -27.73 12.53 3.39
CA VAL A 35 -28.71 13.60 3.08
C VAL A 35 -28.03 14.73 2.29
N ASN A 36 -26.87 15.17 2.72
CA ASN A 36 -26.10 16.20 2.06
C ASN A 36 -25.19 15.57 1.00
N ARG A 37 -25.72 15.36 -0.21
CA ARG A 37 -24.96 14.82 -1.34
C ARG A 37 -23.82 15.77 -1.71
N VAL A 38 -22.67 15.63 -1.06
CA VAL A 38 -21.42 16.27 -1.50
C VAL A 38 -20.96 15.55 -2.78
N ARG A 39 -20.65 16.33 -3.82
CA ARG A 39 -20.12 15.76 -5.06
C ARG A 39 -18.70 15.26 -4.76
N GLU A 40 -18.53 13.96 -4.72
CA GLU A 40 -17.25 13.28 -4.57
C GLU A 40 -16.45 13.31 -5.89
N GLU A 41 -15.18 12.93 -5.82
CA GLU A 41 -14.31 12.80 -6.98
C GLU A 41 -14.91 11.84 -8.02
N SER A 42 -14.83 12.20 -9.31
CA SER A 42 -15.37 11.34 -10.36
C SER A 42 -14.45 10.15 -10.68
N SER A 43 -15.02 9.06 -11.18
CA SER A 43 -14.23 7.91 -11.66
C SER A 43 -13.26 8.29 -12.78
N ALA A 44 -13.58 9.32 -13.57
CA ALA A 44 -12.70 9.82 -14.63
C ALA A 44 -11.44 10.50 -14.05
N ASP A 45 -11.60 11.29 -12.98
CA ASP A 45 -10.46 11.96 -12.32
C ASP A 45 -9.55 10.91 -11.65
N VAL A 46 -10.15 9.91 -11.00
CA VAL A 46 -9.41 8.78 -10.42
C VAL A 46 -8.66 8.01 -11.51
N ALA A 47 -9.31 7.70 -12.63
CA ALA A 47 -8.71 6.97 -13.74
C ALA A 47 -7.53 7.75 -14.34
N ALA A 48 -7.65 9.07 -14.53
CA ALA A 48 -6.57 9.90 -15.05
C ALA A 48 -5.33 9.83 -14.14
N ARG A 49 -5.51 9.96 -12.82
CA ARG A 49 -4.41 9.85 -11.83
C ARG A 49 -3.76 8.47 -11.83
N VAL A 50 -4.56 7.41 -11.91
CA VAL A 50 -4.06 6.04 -11.97
C VAL A 50 -3.26 5.81 -13.26
N LEU A 51 -3.74 6.28 -14.40
CA LEU A 51 -3.03 6.14 -15.68
C LEU A 51 -1.67 6.86 -15.64
N ALA A 52 -1.62 8.09 -15.13
CA ALA A 52 -0.36 8.82 -15.01
C ALA A 52 0.66 8.10 -14.11
N ALA A 53 0.21 7.51 -12.98
CA ALA A 53 1.09 6.70 -12.14
C ALA A 53 1.54 5.40 -12.84
N ARG A 54 0.70 4.82 -13.69
CA ARG A 54 1.05 3.66 -14.53
C ARG A 54 2.10 4.00 -15.57
N ASP A 55 2.03 5.17 -16.19
CA ASP A 55 3.03 5.65 -17.16
C ASP A 55 4.41 5.76 -16.50
N ILE A 56 4.50 6.29 -15.28
CA ILE A 56 5.73 6.31 -14.47
C ILE A 56 6.28 4.88 -14.26
N GLN A 57 5.41 3.91 -13.96
CA GLN A 57 5.84 2.54 -13.75
C GLN A 57 6.30 1.88 -15.06
N MET A 58 5.60 2.11 -16.15
CA MET A 58 5.98 1.60 -17.47
C MET A 58 7.34 2.14 -17.91
N GLU A 59 7.62 3.43 -17.68
CA GLU A 59 8.92 4.02 -17.94
C GLU A 59 10.02 3.42 -17.05
N ARG A 60 9.74 3.23 -15.74
CA ARG A 60 10.66 2.58 -14.79
C ARG A 60 11.09 1.19 -15.23
N PHE A 61 10.18 0.42 -15.76
CA PHE A 61 10.41 -0.98 -16.15
C PHE A 61 10.67 -1.16 -17.65
N ALA A 62 10.92 -0.07 -18.39
CA ALA A 62 11.21 -0.15 -19.83
C ALA A 62 12.35 -1.14 -20.11
N GLY A 63 12.14 -2.02 -21.09
CA GLY A 63 13.11 -3.08 -21.44
C GLY A 63 13.06 -4.33 -20.57
N THR A 64 12.07 -4.44 -19.67
CA THR A 64 11.80 -5.66 -18.88
C THR A 64 10.43 -6.26 -19.23
N GLU A 65 10.13 -7.44 -18.68
CA GLU A 65 8.80 -8.09 -18.80
C GLU A 65 7.83 -7.64 -17.69
N VAL A 66 8.25 -6.71 -16.82
CA VAL A 66 7.45 -6.18 -15.71
C VAL A 66 6.84 -4.84 -16.13
N PHE A 67 5.58 -4.63 -15.79
CA PHE A 67 4.84 -3.41 -16.15
C PHE A 67 4.38 -2.59 -14.93
N VAL A 68 4.33 -3.21 -13.76
CA VAL A 68 3.80 -2.58 -12.55
C VAL A 68 4.60 -2.95 -11.30
N ASN A 69 4.57 -2.07 -10.30
CA ASN A 69 5.30 -2.29 -9.04
C ASN A 69 4.94 -3.63 -8.37
N ALA A 70 3.69 -4.10 -8.50
CA ALA A 70 3.24 -5.35 -7.92
C ALA A 70 4.03 -6.58 -8.42
N GLU A 71 4.55 -6.51 -9.64
CA GLU A 71 5.29 -7.61 -10.30
C GLU A 71 6.79 -7.59 -10.03
N MET A 72 7.32 -6.55 -9.34
CA MET A 72 8.75 -6.48 -9.04
C MET A 72 9.26 -7.75 -8.37
N THR A 73 10.39 -8.25 -8.85
CA THR A 73 11.18 -9.28 -8.18
C THR A 73 11.93 -8.71 -6.97
N ASN A 74 12.54 -9.56 -6.15
CA ASN A 74 13.36 -9.10 -5.01
C ASN A 74 14.51 -8.21 -5.47
N SER A 75 15.21 -8.57 -6.54
CA SER A 75 16.32 -7.77 -7.11
C SER A 75 15.82 -6.41 -7.59
N MET A 76 14.65 -6.35 -8.21
CA MET A 76 14.03 -5.08 -8.63
C MET A 76 13.66 -4.22 -7.42
N MET A 77 13.14 -4.82 -6.34
CA MET A 77 12.85 -4.08 -5.11
C MET A 77 14.11 -3.47 -4.48
N GLU A 78 15.21 -4.19 -4.46
CA GLU A 78 16.50 -3.67 -4.00
C GLU A 78 16.96 -2.45 -4.80
N HIS A 79 16.66 -2.43 -6.10
CA HIS A 79 17.02 -1.33 -6.99
C HIS A 79 16.07 -0.15 -6.92
N PHE A 80 14.74 -0.41 -7.01
CA PHE A 80 13.71 0.63 -7.16
C PHE A 80 13.06 1.07 -5.85
N CYS A 81 13.22 0.29 -4.76
CA CYS A 81 12.68 0.61 -3.43
C CYS A 81 13.81 0.90 -2.42
N ARG A 82 14.82 1.65 -2.85
CA ARG A 82 15.93 2.02 -1.96
C ARG A 82 15.44 2.85 -0.80
N LEU A 83 15.80 2.44 0.41
CA LEU A 83 15.45 3.10 1.64
C LEU A 83 16.62 3.93 2.18
N SER A 84 16.34 5.12 2.68
CA SER A 84 17.26 5.89 3.52
C SER A 84 17.54 5.14 4.84
N SER A 85 18.53 5.60 5.62
CA SER A 85 18.78 5.04 6.97
C SER A 85 17.55 5.13 7.85
N GLU A 86 16.87 6.28 7.87
CA GLU A 86 15.64 6.51 8.62
C GLU A 86 14.51 5.55 8.19
N CYS A 87 14.29 5.40 6.88
CA CYS A 87 13.28 4.46 6.38
C CYS A 87 13.59 3.00 6.74
N ARG A 88 14.87 2.62 6.78
CA ARG A 88 15.28 1.27 7.23
C ARG A 88 14.95 1.04 8.69
N GLU A 89 15.27 1.99 9.57
CA GLU A 89 14.92 1.90 11.00
C GLU A 89 13.41 1.82 11.23
N ILE A 90 12.62 2.55 10.45
CA ILE A 90 11.15 2.47 10.49
C ILE A 90 10.70 1.07 10.08
N MET A 91 11.21 0.53 8.98
CA MET A 91 10.87 -0.82 8.51
C MET A 91 11.27 -1.92 9.49
N GLU A 92 12.43 -1.81 10.15
CA GLU A 92 12.86 -2.73 11.19
C GLU A 92 11.88 -2.72 12.37
N ARG A 93 11.59 -1.54 12.91
CA ARG A 93 10.60 -1.39 14.01
C ARG A 93 9.22 -1.91 13.64
N MET A 94 8.75 -1.64 12.42
CA MET A 94 7.46 -2.17 11.95
C MET A 94 7.49 -3.70 11.83
N THR A 95 8.59 -4.26 11.32
CA THR A 95 8.74 -5.71 11.18
C THR A 95 8.69 -6.40 12.54
N GLU A 96 9.38 -5.86 13.53
CA GLU A 96 9.37 -6.39 14.90
C GLU A 96 8.01 -6.22 15.57
N SER A 97 7.43 -5.02 15.53
CA SER A 97 6.19 -4.70 16.26
C SER A 97 4.95 -5.37 15.67
N MET A 98 4.91 -5.60 14.36
CA MET A 98 3.79 -6.22 13.65
C MET A 98 4.02 -7.70 13.33
N GLY A 99 5.22 -8.25 13.61
CA GLY A 99 5.56 -9.63 13.28
C GLY A 99 5.49 -9.90 11.77
N LEU A 100 5.99 -8.98 10.94
CA LEU A 100 5.85 -9.08 9.49
C LEU A 100 6.63 -10.25 8.92
N SER A 101 5.99 -11.04 8.07
CA SER A 101 6.68 -12.02 7.24
C SER A 101 7.51 -11.31 6.15
N ALA A 102 8.53 -12.00 5.61
CA ALA A 102 9.31 -11.47 4.47
C ALA A 102 8.41 -11.08 3.27
N ARG A 103 7.30 -11.82 3.07
CA ARG A 103 6.31 -11.51 2.03
C ARG A 103 5.56 -10.22 2.34
N ALA A 104 5.12 -10.02 3.58
CA ALA A 104 4.45 -8.80 4.02
C ALA A 104 5.39 -7.58 3.91
N TYR A 105 6.66 -7.73 4.30
CA TYR A 105 7.69 -6.72 4.11
C TYR A 105 7.81 -6.27 2.65
N GLY A 106 7.98 -7.21 1.71
CA GLY A 106 8.07 -6.88 0.27
C GLY A 106 6.81 -6.21 -0.27
N ARG A 107 5.61 -6.55 0.23
CA ARG A 107 4.36 -5.89 -0.15
C ARG A 107 4.28 -4.45 0.32
N ILE A 108 4.69 -4.17 1.56
CA ILE A 108 4.77 -2.80 2.07
C ILE A 108 5.68 -1.95 1.17
N LEU A 109 6.84 -2.45 0.77
CA LEU A 109 7.73 -1.73 -0.14
C LEU A 109 7.10 -1.43 -1.51
N LYS A 110 6.42 -2.41 -2.10
CA LYS A 110 5.73 -2.23 -3.40
C LYS A 110 4.59 -1.21 -3.30
N ILE A 111 3.83 -1.23 -2.21
CA ILE A 111 2.76 -0.26 -1.95
C ILE A 111 3.38 1.13 -1.71
N ALA A 112 4.39 1.26 -0.85
CA ALA A 112 5.07 2.52 -0.60
C ALA A 112 5.65 3.13 -1.88
N ARG A 113 6.22 2.31 -2.79
CA ARG A 113 6.68 2.77 -4.09
C ARG A 113 5.52 3.28 -4.95
N THR A 114 4.37 2.62 -4.91
CA THR A 114 3.16 3.04 -5.65
C THR A 114 2.57 4.33 -5.09
N ILE A 115 2.58 4.51 -3.77
CA ILE A 115 2.18 5.77 -3.13
C ILE A 115 3.10 6.90 -3.59
N ALA A 116 4.42 6.69 -3.58
CA ALA A 116 5.37 7.68 -4.07
C ALA A 116 5.18 8.03 -5.57
N ASP A 117 4.76 7.07 -6.40
CA ASP A 117 4.41 7.33 -7.81
C ASP A 117 3.14 8.21 -7.91
N LEU A 118 2.12 7.94 -7.09
CA LEU A 118 0.90 8.74 -7.03
C LEU A 118 1.16 10.16 -6.49
N ASP A 119 2.03 10.30 -5.51
CA ASP A 119 2.44 11.60 -4.98
C ASP A 119 3.19 12.42 -6.02
N ALA A 120 4.08 11.79 -6.80
CA ALA A 120 4.75 12.46 -7.92
C ALA A 120 3.74 12.99 -8.96
N VAL A 121 2.71 12.21 -9.29
CA VAL A 121 1.62 12.66 -10.19
C VAL A 121 0.88 13.86 -9.60
N ARG A 122 0.52 13.81 -8.32
CA ARG A 122 -0.15 14.90 -7.61
C ARG A 122 0.68 16.19 -7.64
N ASP A 123 1.99 16.04 -7.45
CA ASP A 123 2.93 17.15 -7.39
C ASP A 123 3.44 17.60 -8.78
N GLY A 124 2.93 17.01 -9.87
CA GLY A 124 3.29 17.34 -11.25
C GLY A 124 4.71 16.94 -11.65
N LEU A 125 5.29 15.94 -10.97
CA LEU A 125 6.64 15.43 -11.22
C LEU A 125 6.58 14.27 -12.21
N SER A 126 7.48 14.25 -13.18
CA SER A 126 7.61 13.14 -14.14
C SER A 126 8.29 11.91 -13.55
N GLN A 127 9.07 12.08 -12.47
CA GLN A 127 9.79 11.01 -11.79
C GLN A 127 9.58 11.12 -10.28
N PRO A 128 9.18 10.04 -9.61
CA PRO A 128 9.07 10.02 -8.17
C PRO A 128 10.44 10.02 -7.50
N GLY A 129 10.53 10.71 -6.38
CA GLY A 129 11.69 10.64 -5.48
C GLY A 129 11.85 9.27 -4.81
N ASN A 130 12.74 9.18 -3.85
CA ASN A 130 12.89 8.00 -3.00
C ASN A 130 11.63 7.77 -2.14
N ILE A 131 11.44 6.54 -1.68
CA ILE A 131 10.42 6.23 -0.69
C ILE A 131 10.73 7.01 0.58
N SER A 132 9.74 7.76 1.08
CA SER A 132 9.81 8.53 2.32
C SER A 132 9.22 7.78 3.51
N PRO A 133 9.47 8.24 4.76
CA PRO A 133 8.81 7.71 5.94
C PRO A 133 7.27 7.69 5.85
N GLU A 134 6.67 8.74 5.30
CA GLU A 134 5.23 8.87 5.14
C GLU A 134 4.67 7.78 4.22
N HIS A 135 5.33 7.51 3.09
CA HIS A 135 4.94 6.44 2.17
C HIS A 135 4.95 5.06 2.85
N LEU A 136 5.95 4.80 3.72
CA LEU A 136 6.04 3.54 4.46
C LEU A 136 4.94 3.42 5.52
N LEU A 137 4.67 4.49 6.26
CA LEU A 137 3.64 4.52 7.29
C LEU A 137 2.24 4.35 6.69
N GLU A 138 1.96 5.01 5.56
CA GLU A 138 0.72 4.84 4.82
C GLU A 138 0.58 3.41 4.30
N ALA A 139 1.62 2.87 3.66
CA ALA A 139 1.62 1.49 3.18
C ALA A 139 1.39 0.46 4.29
N ALA A 140 1.98 0.68 5.46
CA ALA A 140 1.76 -0.16 6.65
C ALA A 140 0.33 -0.04 7.20
N GLY A 141 -0.30 1.13 7.06
CA GLY A 141 -1.69 1.37 7.43
C GLY A 141 -2.67 0.43 6.72
N PHE A 142 -2.35 0.01 5.49
CA PHE A 142 -3.15 -0.96 4.73
C PHE A 142 -2.99 -2.42 5.21
N ARG A 143 -2.21 -2.65 6.26
CA ARG A 143 -2.00 -3.98 6.87
C ARG A 143 -2.44 -4.04 8.33
N PHE A 144 -3.49 -3.33 8.67
CA PHE A 144 -3.95 -3.19 10.05
C PHE A 144 -4.30 -4.53 10.72
N LEU A 145 -4.75 -5.54 9.97
CA LEU A 145 -5.09 -6.87 10.51
C LEU A 145 -3.86 -7.67 10.95
N ASP A 146 -2.67 -7.36 10.45
CA ASP A 146 -1.44 -8.03 10.88
C ASP A 146 -1.11 -7.73 12.35
N ARG A 147 -1.58 -6.60 12.88
CA ARG A 147 -1.46 -6.24 14.31
C ARG A 147 -2.24 -7.16 15.25
N PHE A 148 -3.20 -7.91 14.73
CA PHE A 148 -4.05 -8.82 15.53
C PHE A 148 -3.63 -10.28 15.42
N ARG A 149 -2.53 -10.59 14.74
CA ARG A 149 -2.02 -11.95 14.55
C ARG A 149 -1.24 -12.50 15.76
N GLY A 150 -0.87 -11.65 16.70
CA GLY A 150 -0.07 -12.00 17.89
C GLY A 150 -0.86 -12.18 19.17
N ILE A 151 -2.20 -12.23 19.12
CA ILE A 151 -3.05 -12.36 20.31
C ILE A 151 -3.81 -13.69 20.25
#